data_f3ada072587ba58aa3b2b9f258f92067
#
_entry.id   f3ada072587ba58aa3b2b9f258f92067
#
_cell.length_a   1.000
_cell.length_b   1.000
_cell.length_c   1.000
_cell.angle_alpha   90.00
_cell.angle_beta   90.00
_cell.angle_gamma   90.00
#
_symmetry.space_group_name_H-M   'P 1'
#
loop_
_entity.id
_entity.type
_entity.pdbx_description
1 polymer ?
#
loop_
_entity_poly.entity_id
_entity_poly.type
_entity_poly.pdbx_seq_one_letter_code
_entity_poly.pdbx_strand_id
1 'polypeptide(L)'
;AITSDIVLTILFEDGVELTQTRRIRKSSSFDFVKLEQLNALSRKICAEPVSAAEFRAELKKIDQEKPKAATLYLGSVVTALSFTLFFGGAWYDSLLAALVGAMICFLQQRVQHVFRNAAFFQVLVGFLAGSVIWALGRVAPVFHVNEISIGVIMLVIPGAALTNAVRDMLVGHTISGLLRIVESLLLALMLAIGFGSAIYLFGV
;
A
#
# COMPACT_ATOMS: atom_id res chain seq x y z
N ALA A 1 17.21 -10.98 4.91
CA ALA A 1 16.57 -10.92 3.57
C ALA A 1 17.13 -9.72 2.83
N ILE A 2 17.66 -9.93 1.65
CA ILE A 2 18.04 -8.84 0.75
C ILE A 2 16.92 -8.69 -0.26
N THR A 3 16.10 -7.67 -0.08
CA THR A 3 14.98 -7.16 -0.89
C THR A 3 13.98 -8.16 -1.47
N SER A 4 14.40 -9.28 -2.05
CA SER A 4 13.51 -10.25 -2.70
C SER A 4 13.80 -11.72 -2.37
N ASP A 5 14.88 -11.99 -1.66
CA ASP A 5 15.29 -13.36 -1.38
C ASP A 5 15.30 -13.64 0.14
N ILE A 6 14.70 -14.74 0.53
CA ILE A 6 14.76 -15.27 1.90
C ILE A 6 15.67 -16.50 1.90
N VAL A 7 16.66 -16.47 2.76
CA VAL A 7 17.47 -17.65 3.09
C VAL A 7 17.00 -18.14 4.46
N LEU A 8 16.53 -19.37 4.51
CA LEU A 8 16.15 -20.04 5.73
C LEU A 8 17.17 -21.15 5.99
N THR A 9 17.88 -21.06 7.10
CA THR A 9 18.78 -22.09 7.57
C THR A 9 18.22 -22.71 8.84
N ILE A 10 18.07 -24.02 8.89
CA ILE A 10 17.62 -24.79 10.04
C ILE A 10 18.77 -25.69 10.45
N LEU A 11 19.20 -25.56 11.70
CA LEU A 11 20.19 -26.44 12.32
C LEU A 11 19.44 -27.46 13.18
N PHE A 12 19.66 -28.74 12.91
CA PHE A 12 19.10 -29.85 13.70
C PHE A 12 20.05 -30.20 14.85
N GLU A 13 19.52 -30.85 15.89
CA GLU A 13 20.28 -31.22 17.07
C GLU A 13 21.42 -32.24 16.77
N ASP A 14 21.29 -32.99 15.68
CA ASP A 14 22.31 -33.92 15.17
C ASP A 14 23.44 -33.24 14.38
N GLY A 15 23.43 -31.90 14.29
CA GLY A 15 24.40 -31.09 13.56
C GLY A 15 24.14 -30.98 12.06
N VAL A 16 23.03 -31.52 11.57
CA VAL A 16 22.64 -31.37 10.17
C VAL A 16 22.11 -29.97 9.93
N GLU A 17 22.66 -29.26 8.93
CA GLU A 17 22.25 -27.95 8.51
C GLU A 17 21.47 -28.05 7.19
N LEU A 18 20.22 -27.57 7.20
CA LEU A 18 19.39 -27.48 6.00
C LEU A 18 19.21 -26.00 5.64
N THR A 19 19.80 -25.58 4.51
CA THR A 19 19.64 -24.24 3.99
C THR A 19 18.76 -24.24 2.75
N GLN A 20 17.71 -23.45 2.76
CA GLN A 20 16.83 -23.24 1.60
C GLN A 20 16.71 -21.75 1.26
N THR A 21 16.99 -21.42 0.01
CA THR A 21 16.81 -20.07 -0.53
C THR A 21 15.53 -20.00 -1.36
N ARG A 22 14.70 -19.02 -1.10
CA ARG A 22 13.46 -18.77 -1.85
C ARG A 22 13.36 -17.30 -2.26
N ARG A 23 13.07 -17.07 -3.52
CA ARG A 23 12.82 -15.73 -4.05
C ARG A 23 11.34 -15.35 -3.87
N ILE A 24 11.10 -14.21 -3.24
CA ILE A 24 9.76 -13.62 -3.10
C ILE A 24 9.43 -12.91 -4.40
N ARG A 25 8.55 -13.51 -5.20
CA ARG A 25 8.16 -12.96 -6.51
C ARG A 25 7.04 -11.93 -6.46
N LYS A 26 6.33 -11.82 -5.34
CA LYS A 26 5.24 -10.85 -5.13
C LYS A 26 5.60 -9.94 -3.97
N SER A 27 5.72 -8.64 -4.26
CA SER A 27 5.54 -7.62 -3.23
C SER A 27 4.06 -7.60 -2.89
N SER A 28 3.68 -8.13 -1.73
CA SER A 28 2.32 -7.98 -1.23
C SER A 28 2.17 -6.62 -0.57
N SER A 29 1.03 -5.99 -0.74
CA SER A 29 0.62 -4.88 0.11
C SER A 29 0.67 -5.32 1.58
N PHE A 30 0.94 -4.38 2.48
CA PHE A 30 0.92 -4.65 3.92
C PHE A 30 -0.49 -5.08 4.34
N ASP A 31 -0.68 -6.36 4.63
CA ASP A 31 -1.90 -6.91 5.19
C ASP A 31 -1.66 -7.21 6.67
N PHE A 32 -2.02 -6.25 7.51
CA PHE A 32 -1.81 -6.36 8.96
C PHE A 32 -2.66 -7.44 9.61
N VAL A 33 -3.84 -7.75 9.04
CA VAL A 33 -4.71 -8.82 9.54
C VAL A 33 -4.04 -10.18 9.33
N LYS A 34 -3.53 -10.43 8.12
CA LYS A 34 -2.76 -11.65 7.83
C LYS A 34 -1.49 -11.74 8.67
N LEU A 35 -0.81 -10.61 8.88
CA LEU A 35 0.39 -10.58 9.73
C LEU A 35 0.07 -10.98 11.17
N GLU A 36 -1.02 -10.48 11.73
CA GLU A 36 -1.50 -10.82 13.07
C GLU A 36 -1.85 -12.33 13.18
N GLN A 37 -2.61 -12.84 12.21
CA GLN A 37 -3.00 -14.26 12.15
C GLN A 37 -1.78 -15.18 12.03
N LEU A 38 -0.81 -14.83 11.17
CA LEU A 38 0.44 -15.59 11.02
C LEU A 38 1.28 -15.56 12.30
N ASN A 39 1.33 -14.43 12.99
CA ASN A 39 2.03 -14.30 14.25
C ASN A 39 1.34 -15.09 15.39
N ALA A 40 0.00 -15.11 15.41
CA ALA A 40 -0.76 -15.93 16.34
C ALA A 40 -0.54 -17.43 16.07
N LEU A 41 -0.55 -17.84 14.80
CA LEU A 41 -0.27 -19.21 14.39
C LEU A 41 1.16 -19.63 14.79
N SER A 42 2.15 -18.77 14.55
CA SER A 42 3.54 -19.03 14.95
C SER A 42 3.67 -19.28 16.46
N ARG A 43 3.04 -18.44 17.28
CA ARG A 43 3.04 -18.60 18.74
C ARG A 43 2.35 -19.89 19.20
N LYS A 44 1.23 -20.25 18.56
CA LYS A 44 0.50 -21.50 18.86
C LYS A 44 1.39 -22.73 18.60
N ILE A 45 2.09 -22.76 17.49
CA ILE A 45 2.96 -23.89 17.12
C ILE A 45 4.17 -24.00 18.05
N CYS A 46 4.72 -22.87 18.50
CA CYS A 46 5.82 -22.88 19.48
C CYS A 46 5.36 -23.36 20.87
N ALA A 47 4.08 -23.19 21.23
CA ALA A 47 3.52 -23.64 22.50
C ALA A 47 3.09 -25.12 22.47
N GLU A 48 2.53 -25.55 21.35
CA GLU A 48 2.01 -26.92 21.19
C GLU A 48 2.48 -27.51 19.85
N PRO A 49 3.15 -28.66 19.83
CA PRO A 49 3.56 -29.29 18.57
C PRO A 49 2.33 -29.67 17.73
N VAL A 50 2.22 -29.10 16.54
CA VAL A 50 1.15 -29.44 15.58
C VAL A 50 1.71 -30.25 14.43
N SER A 51 0.89 -31.11 13.83
CA SER A 51 1.31 -31.87 12.66
C SER A 51 1.56 -30.95 11.46
N ALA A 52 2.47 -31.36 10.55
CA ALA A 52 2.74 -30.61 9.33
C ALA A 52 1.49 -30.44 8.43
N ALA A 53 0.54 -31.36 8.51
CA ALA A 53 -0.72 -31.30 7.78
C ALA A 53 -1.64 -30.20 8.34
N GLU A 54 -1.80 -30.13 9.66
CA GLU A 54 -2.57 -29.08 10.34
C GLU A 54 -1.97 -27.70 10.09
N PHE A 55 -0.64 -27.58 10.22
CA PHE A 55 0.05 -26.32 9.93
C PHE A 55 -0.23 -25.82 8.50
N ARG A 56 -0.13 -26.70 7.49
CA ARG A 56 -0.44 -26.33 6.10
C ARG A 56 -1.90 -25.98 5.91
N ALA A 57 -2.83 -26.60 6.60
CA ALA A 57 -4.25 -26.29 6.52
C ALA A 57 -4.55 -24.89 7.08
N GLU A 58 -3.98 -24.55 8.25
CA GLU A 58 -4.14 -23.22 8.86
C GLU A 58 -3.49 -22.13 8.00
N LEU A 59 -2.28 -22.35 7.46
CA LEU A 59 -1.64 -21.42 6.53
C LEU A 59 -2.49 -21.18 5.29
N LYS A 60 -3.07 -22.22 4.72
CA LYS A 60 -3.94 -22.12 3.55
C LYS A 60 -5.21 -21.33 3.85
N LYS A 61 -5.79 -21.49 5.03
CA LYS A 61 -6.95 -20.73 5.49
C LYS A 61 -6.63 -19.24 5.57
N ILE A 62 -5.52 -18.87 6.21
CA ILE A 62 -5.05 -17.50 6.32
C ILE A 62 -4.78 -16.88 4.92
N ASP A 63 -4.15 -17.64 4.01
CA ASP A 63 -3.84 -17.15 2.66
C ASP A 63 -5.09 -16.89 1.81
N GLN A 64 -6.14 -17.70 1.99
CA GLN A 64 -7.41 -17.57 1.28
C GLN A 64 -8.29 -16.42 1.80
N GLU A 65 -8.06 -15.96 3.03
CA GLU A 65 -8.83 -14.89 3.63
C GLU A 65 -8.51 -13.56 2.94
N LYS A 66 -9.51 -13.00 2.27
CA LYS A 66 -9.37 -11.71 1.59
C LYS A 66 -10.16 -10.65 2.36
N PRO A 67 -9.63 -9.41 2.48
CA PRO A 67 -10.39 -8.33 3.08
C PRO A 67 -11.67 -8.08 2.28
N LYS A 68 -12.76 -7.80 2.97
CA LYS A 68 -14.03 -7.48 2.33
C LYS A 68 -13.87 -6.20 1.50
N ALA A 69 -14.33 -6.22 0.25
CA ALA A 69 -14.25 -5.06 -0.63
C ALA A 69 -14.86 -3.80 0.03
N ALA A 70 -16.01 -3.96 0.70
CA ALA A 70 -16.65 -2.86 1.41
C ALA A 70 -15.74 -2.18 2.45
N THR A 71 -14.93 -2.94 3.18
CA THR A 71 -13.99 -2.40 4.17
C THR A 71 -12.89 -1.57 3.51
N LEU A 72 -12.39 -2.01 2.34
CA LEU A 72 -11.39 -1.28 1.59
C LEU A 72 -11.94 0.04 1.03
N TYR A 73 -13.15 0.01 0.48
CA TYR A 73 -13.82 1.24 0.01
C TYR A 73 -14.08 2.21 1.16
N LEU A 74 -14.62 1.72 2.28
CA LEU A 74 -14.87 2.53 3.47
C LEU A 74 -13.57 3.17 3.98
N GLY A 75 -12.49 2.39 4.08
CA GLY A 75 -11.17 2.89 4.46
C GLY A 75 -10.67 4.00 3.54
N SER A 76 -10.76 3.81 2.23
CA SER A 76 -10.32 4.81 1.24
C SER A 76 -11.15 6.09 1.30
N VAL A 77 -12.47 5.96 1.41
CA VAL A 77 -13.42 7.09 1.51
C VAL A 77 -13.15 7.89 2.78
N VAL A 78 -13.11 7.22 3.94
CA VAL A 78 -12.87 7.88 5.24
C VAL A 78 -11.49 8.54 5.26
N THR A 79 -10.47 7.89 4.72
CA THR A 79 -9.11 8.44 4.67
C THR A 79 -9.06 9.72 3.84
N ALA A 80 -9.56 9.70 2.60
CA ALA A 80 -9.55 10.88 1.73
C ALA A 80 -10.36 12.04 2.34
N LEU A 81 -11.53 11.76 2.88
CA LEU A 81 -12.38 12.73 3.56
C LEU A 81 -11.66 13.35 4.75
N SER A 82 -11.11 12.53 5.63
CA SER A 82 -10.46 12.98 6.88
C SER A 82 -9.22 13.81 6.60
N PHE A 83 -8.38 13.41 5.64
CA PHE A 83 -7.20 14.20 5.29
C PHE A 83 -7.56 15.53 4.63
N THR A 84 -8.59 15.58 3.79
CA THR A 84 -9.05 16.85 3.21
C THR A 84 -9.52 17.82 4.30
N LEU A 85 -10.30 17.35 5.26
CA LEU A 85 -10.70 18.17 6.43
C LEU A 85 -9.49 18.59 7.27
N PHE A 86 -8.56 17.67 7.51
CA PHE A 86 -7.36 17.95 8.31
C PHE A 86 -6.49 19.05 7.69
N PHE A 87 -6.40 19.11 6.37
CA PHE A 87 -5.66 20.14 5.65
C PHE A 87 -6.47 21.44 5.38
N GLY A 88 -7.64 21.58 5.99
CA GLY A 88 -8.41 22.82 5.98
C GLY A 88 -9.48 22.89 4.89
N GLY A 89 -9.75 21.81 4.17
CA GLY A 89 -10.85 21.74 3.22
C GLY A 89 -12.22 21.79 3.90
N ALA A 90 -13.20 22.34 3.19
CA ALA A 90 -14.58 22.39 3.66
C ALA A 90 -15.25 21.01 3.59
N TRP A 91 -16.43 20.86 4.19
CA TRP A 91 -17.16 19.61 4.21
C TRP A 91 -17.54 19.12 2.79
N TYR A 92 -17.82 20.03 1.86
CA TYR A 92 -18.12 19.70 0.46
C TYR A 92 -16.87 19.28 -0.32
N ASP A 93 -15.69 19.85 0.01
CA ASP A 93 -14.40 19.41 -0.53
C ASP A 93 -14.11 17.96 -0.13
N SER A 94 -14.41 17.65 1.13
CA SER A 94 -14.22 16.31 1.69
C SER A 94 -15.12 15.27 1.05
N LEU A 95 -16.35 15.65 0.65
CA LEU A 95 -17.25 14.77 -0.10
C LEU A 95 -16.68 14.46 -1.51
N LEU A 96 -16.13 15.46 -2.19
CA LEU A 96 -15.47 15.25 -3.47
C LEU A 96 -14.22 14.37 -3.31
N ALA A 97 -13.39 14.64 -2.29
CA ALA A 97 -12.24 13.80 -1.97
C ALA A 97 -12.64 12.34 -1.69
N ALA A 98 -13.74 12.12 -1.00
CA ALA A 98 -14.29 10.80 -0.72
C ALA A 98 -14.69 10.04 -2.00
N LEU A 99 -15.32 10.72 -2.96
CA LEU A 99 -15.65 10.15 -4.27
C LEU A 99 -14.40 9.77 -5.06
N VAL A 100 -13.40 10.66 -5.08
CA VAL A 100 -12.10 10.37 -5.73
C VAL A 100 -11.38 9.23 -5.02
N GLY A 101 -11.43 9.17 -3.68
CA GLY A 101 -10.90 8.07 -2.89
C GLY A 101 -11.54 6.73 -3.22
N ALA A 102 -12.87 6.70 -3.41
CA ALA A 102 -13.59 5.51 -3.86
C ALA A 102 -13.17 5.10 -5.28
N MET A 103 -13.00 6.06 -6.21
CA MET A 103 -12.48 5.82 -7.55
C MET A 103 -11.07 5.21 -7.52
N ILE A 104 -10.18 5.74 -6.70
CA ILE A 104 -8.82 5.20 -6.53
C ILE A 104 -8.88 3.76 -6.00
N CYS A 105 -9.71 3.48 -5.00
CA CYS A 105 -9.91 2.13 -4.48
C CYS A 105 -10.40 1.17 -5.58
N PHE A 106 -11.33 1.61 -6.42
CA PHE A 106 -11.78 0.84 -7.58
C PHE A 106 -10.64 0.54 -8.56
N LEU A 107 -9.84 1.53 -8.90
CA LEU A 107 -8.67 1.36 -9.77
C LEU A 107 -7.66 0.38 -9.17
N GLN A 108 -7.37 0.48 -7.89
CA GLN A 108 -6.47 -0.43 -7.19
C GLN A 108 -6.99 -1.88 -7.20
N GLN A 109 -8.29 -2.09 -6.99
CA GLN A 109 -8.85 -3.45 -6.95
C GLN A 109 -9.03 -4.10 -8.33
N ARG A 110 -9.35 -3.30 -9.35
CA ARG A 110 -9.71 -3.82 -10.68
C ARG A 110 -8.64 -3.66 -11.74
N VAL A 111 -7.84 -2.61 -11.66
CA VAL A 111 -6.93 -2.22 -12.74
C VAL A 111 -5.47 -2.52 -12.39
N GLN A 112 -5.09 -2.43 -11.13
CA GLN A 112 -3.69 -2.61 -10.70
C GLN A 112 -3.08 -3.94 -11.15
N HIS A 113 -3.85 -5.03 -11.17
CA HIS A 113 -3.35 -6.35 -11.56
C HIS A 113 -3.01 -6.47 -13.06
N VAL A 114 -3.53 -5.57 -13.90
CA VAL A 114 -3.21 -5.50 -15.33
C VAL A 114 -1.82 -4.88 -15.54
N PHE A 115 -1.40 -4.00 -14.65
CA PHE A 115 -0.11 -3.34 -14.73
C PHE A 115 0.99 -4.22 -14.12
N ARG A 116 1.97 -4.58 -14.94
CA ARG A 116 3.16 -5.35 -14.48
C ARG A 116 4.09 -4.49 -13.61
N ASN A 117 4.02 -3.17 -13.73
CA ASN A 117 4.88 -2.22 -13.03
C ASN A 117 4.01 -1.25 -12.20
N ALA A 118 4.25 -1.23 -10.89
CA ALA A 118 3.54 -0.37 -9.94
C ALA A 118 3.76 1.13 -10.23
N ALA A 119 4.92 1.51 -10.78
CA ALA A 119 5.22 2.90 -11.09
C ALA A 119 4.29 3.48 -12.17
N PHE A 120 4.05 2.74 -13.25
CA PHE A 120 3.11 3.18 -14.28
C PHE A 120 1.67 3.26 -13.77
N PHE A 121 1.30 2.35 -12.87
CA PHE A 121 -0.01 2.41 -12.22
C PHE A 121 -0.15 3.68 -11.37
N GLN A 122 0.91 4.10 -10.67
CA GLN A 122 0.90 5.34 -9.87
C GLN A 122 0.70 6.59 -10.75
N VAL A 123 1.35 6.65 -11.92
CA VAL A 123 1.13 7.75 -12.89
C VAL A 123 -0.34 7.80 -13.31
N LEU A 124 -0.91 6.65 -13.66
CA LEU A 124 -2.33 6.58 -14.08
C LEU A 124 -3.27 7.05 -12.96
N VAL A 125 -3.07 6.56 -11.75
CA VAL A 125 -3.90 6.96 -10.59
C VAL A 125 -3.77 8.45 -10.32
N GLY A 126 -2.55 8.98 -10.30
CA GLY A 126 -2.30 10.42 -10.11
C GLY A 126 -2.96 11.27 -11.20
N PHE A 127 -2.80 10.86 -12.46
CA PHE A 127 -3.40 11.57 -13.59
C PHE A 127 -4.94 11.57 -13.54
N LEU A 128 -5.56 10.42 -13.31
CA LEU A 128 -7.03 10.33 -13.24
C LEU A 128 -7.58 11.10 -12.05
N ALA A 129 -6.98 10.94 -10.86
CA ALA A 129 -7.41 11.66 -9.67
C ALA A 129 -7.27 13.19 -9.86
N GLY A 130 -6.11 13.64 -10.32
CA GLY A 130 -5.88 15.06 -10.63
C GLY A 130 -6.84 15.60 -11.67
N SER A 131 -7.08 14.86 -12.76
CA SER A 131 -7.99 15.28 -13.84
C SER A 131 -9.42 15.49 -13.32
N VAL A 132 -9.93 14.58 -12.50
CA VAL A 132 -11.27 14.71 -11.89
C VAL A 132 -11.35 15.96 -11.00
N ILE A 133 -10.37 16.13 -10.11
CA ILE A 133 -10.35 17.26 -9.15
C ILE A 133 -10.29 18.59 -9.88
N TRP A 134 -9.34 18.75 -10.79
CA TRP A 134 -9.13 20.03 -11.50
C TRP A 134 -10.21 20.34 -12.52
N ALA A 135 -10.74 19.32 -13.22
CA ALA A 135 -11.87 19.51 -14.11
C ALA A 135 -13.14 19.96 -13.37
N LEU A 136 -13.43 19.36 -12.22
CA LEU A 136 -14.57 19.77 -11.38
C LEU A 136 -14.35 21.14 -10.73
N GLY A 137 -13.12 21.46 -10.32
CA GLY A 137 -12.78 22.80 -9.82
C GLY A 137 -13.01 23.92 -10.84
N ARG A 138 -12.81 23.64 -12.12
CA ARG A 138 -13.15 24.60 -13.21
C ARG A 138 -14.65 24.82 -13.37
N VAL A 139 -15.45 23.75 -13.27
CA VAL A 139 -16.90 23.83 -13.43
C VAL A 139 -17.55 24.47 -12.20
N ALA A 140 -17.01 24.18 -11.02
CA ALA A 140 -17.54 24.66 -9.75
C ALA A 140 -16.40 25.27 -8.90
N PRO A 141 -16.13 26.57 -9.05
CA PRO A 141 -15.03 27.26 -8.35
C PRO A 141 -15.21 27.37 -6.82
N VAL A 142 -16.28 26.83 -6.30
CA VAL A 142 -16.50 26.69 -4.84
C VAL A 142 -15.53 25.66 -4.23
N PHE A 143 -15.00 24.71 -5.01
CA PHE A 143 -14.10 23.68 -4.51
C PHE A 143 -12.68 24.20 -4.31
N HIS A 144 -12.12 23.89 -3.16
CA HIS A 144 -10.72 24.16 -2.84
C HIS A 144 -9.86 23.00 -3.35
N VAL A 145 -9.50 23.06 -4.63
CA VAL A 145 -8.81 21.98 -5.36
C VAL A 145 -7.47 21.58 -4.73
N ASN A 146 -6.78 22.49 -4.05
CA ASN A 146 -5.50 22.22 -3.40
C ASN A 146 -5.71 21.29 -2.19
N GLU A 147 -6.65 21.60 -1.32
CA GLU A 147 -6.98 20.83 -0.11
C GLU A 147 -7.50 19.43 -0.47
N ILE A 148 -8.35 19.36 -1.49
CA ILE A 148 -8.82 18.08 -2.03
C ILE A 148 -7.65 17.26 -2.59
N SER A 149 -6.77 17.89 -3.36
CA SER A 149 -5.60 17.24 -3.95
C SER A 149 -4.68 16.66 -2.90
N ILE A 150 -4.36 17.43 -1.85
CA ILE A 150 -3.52 16.96 -0.74
C ILE A 150 -4.18 15.78 -0.02
N GLY A 151 -5.47 15.89 0.30
CA GLY A 151 -6.21 14.82 0.97
C GLY A 151 -6.22 13.50 0.17
N VAL A 152 -6.41 13.60 -1.13
CA VAL A 152 -6.39 12.44 -2.04
C VAL A 152 -4.98 11.87 -2.25
N ILE A 153 -3.97 12.73 -2.37
CA ILE A 153 -2.56 12.30 -2.50
C ILE A 153 -2.12 11.51 -1.27
N MET A 154 -2.52 11.94 -0.06
CA MET A 154 -2.19 11.23 1.19
C MET A 154 -2.71 9.79 1.24
N LEU A 155 -3.82 9.49 0.54
CA LEU A 155 -4.32 8.12 0.41
C LEU A 155 -3.37 7.22 -0.38
N VAL A 156 -2.63 7.77 -1.34
CA VAL A 156 -1.86 7.00 -2.34
C VAL A 156 -0.36 6.97 -2.03
N ILE A 157 0.13 7.93 -1.26
CA ILE A 157 1.56 7.97 -0.85
C ILE A 157 1.92 6.71 -0.07
N PRO A 158 3.06 6.05 -0.38
CA PRO A 158 3.50 4.84 0.30
C PRO A 158 4.10 5.12 1.69
N GLY A 159 3.31 5.75 2.59
CA GLY A 159 3.77 6.20 3.90
C GLY A 159 4.25 5.06 4.80
N ALA A 160 3.50 3.95 4.87
CA ALA A 160 3.89 2.79 5.66
C ALA A 160 5.21 2.16 5.17
N ALA A 161 5.46 2.16 3.85
CA ALA A 161 6.71 1.65 3.29
C ALA A 161 7.90 2.55 3.68
N LEU A 162 7.73 3.87 3.62
CA LEU A 162 8.74 4.85 4.04
C LEU A 162 9.06 4.72 5.54
N THR A 163 8.05 4.66 6.39
CA THR A 163 8.23 4.52 7.84
C THR A 163 8.98 3.23 8.20
N ASN A 164 8.59 2.11 7.59
CA ASN A 164 9.27 0.84 7.81
C ASN A 164 10.70 0.84 7.27
N ALA A 165 10.97 1.52 6.15
CA ALA A 165 12.31 1.66 5.60
C ALA A 165 13.24 2.44 6.53
N VAL A 166 12.76 3.54 7.13
CA VAL A 166 13.51 4.30 8.14
C VAL A 166 13.76 3.44 9.38
N ARG A 167 12.75 2.71 9.85
CA ARG A 167 12.90 1.77 10.96
C ARG A 167 13.96 0.71 10.68
N ASP A 168 13.95 0.10 9.48
CA ASP A 168 14.94 -0.91 9.08
C ASP A 168 16.36 -0.34 9.15
N MET A 169 16.56 0.92 8.71
CA MET A 169 17.86 1.59 8.80
C MET A 169 18.30 1.81 10.25
N LEU A 170 17.39 2.25 11.13
CA LEU A 170 17.69 2.48 12.55
C LEU A 170 18.06 1.20 13.30
N VAL A 171 17.52 0.06 12.89
CA VAL A 171 17.82 -1.26 13.48
C VAL A 171 19.08 -1.90 12.87
N GLY A 172 19.78 -1.19 11.95
CA GLY A 172 21.03 -1.65 11.35
C GLY A 172 20.89 -2.34 9.99
N HIS A 173 19.67 -2.49 9.46
CA HIS A 173 19.43 -3.03 8.12
C HIS A 173 19.51 -1.94 7.04
N THR A 174 20.60 -1.17 7.04
CA THR A 174 20.76 0.06 6.25
C THR A 174 20.56 -0.13 4.76
N ILE A 175 21.14 -1.19 4.17
CA ILE A 175 21.02 -1.46 2.72
C ILE A 175 19.56 -1.77 2.34
N SER A 176 18.88 -2.61 3.11
CA SER A 176 17.49 -2.95 2.86
C SER A 176 16.55 -1.75 3.02
N GLY A 177 16.79 -0.94 4.07
CA GLY A 177 16.05 0.30 4.30
C GLY A 177 16.27 1.32 3.18
N LEU A 178 17.51 1.52 2.75
CA LEU A 178 17.83 2.44 1.65
C LEU A 178 17.14 2.07 0.35
N LEU A 179 17.18 0.79 -0.04
CA LEU A 179 16.50 0.31 -1.25
C LEU A 179 14.99 0.54 -1.19
N ARG A 180 14.36 0.33 -0.03
CA ARG A 180 12.92 0.60 0.18
C ARG A 180 12.59 2.09 0.13
N ILE A 181 13.47 2.96 0.65
CA ILE A 181 13.29 4.41 0.52
C ILE A 181 13.31 4.81 -0.94
N VAL A 182 14.32 4.37 -1.70
CA VAL A 182 14.45 4.68 -3.13
C VAL A 182 13.22 4.20 -3.90
N GLU A 183 12.74 2.99 -3.66
CA GLU A 183 11.53 2.45 -4.28
C GLU A 183 10.29 3.27 -3.94
N SER A 184 10.12 3.65 -2.67
CA SER A 184 8.99 4.47 -2.22
C SER A 184 9.01 5.88 -2.79
N LEU A 185 10.20 6.50 -2.87
CA LEU A 185 10.39 7.80 -3.50
C LEU A 185 10.10 7.76 -5.00
N LEU A 186 10.50 6.69 -5.69
CA LEU A 186 10.17 6.49 -7.10
C LEU A 186 8.65 6.42 -7.30
N LEU A 187 7.92 5.68 -6.46
CA LEU A 187 6.47 5.61 -6.55
C LEU A 187 5.79 6.96 -6.27
N ALA A 188 6.29 7.73 -5.30
CA ALA A 188 5.80 9.07 -5.01
C ALA A 188 6.09 10.04 -6.17
N LEU A 189 7.27 9.96 -6.80
CA LEU A 189 7.61 10.75 -7.98
C LEU A 189 6.69 10.44 -9.16
N MET A 190 6.39 9.16 -9.41
CA MET A 190 5.46 8.76 -10.47
C MET A 190 4.05 9.26 -10.21
N LEU A 191 3.58 9.24 -8.97
CA LEU A 191 2.31 9.84 -8.57
C LEU A 191 2.31 11.36 -8.85
N ALA A 192 3.40 12.06 -8.48
CA ALA A 192 3.54 13.50 -8.70
C ALA A 192 3.57 13.85 -10.20
N ILE A 193 4.22 13.06 -11.04
CA ILE A 193 4.20 13.22 -12.51
C ILE A 193 2.78 13.08 -13.04
N GLY A 194 2.03 12.06 -12.59
CA GLY A 194 0.64 11.88 -12.98
C GLY A 194 -0.23 13.07 -12.60
N PHE A 195 -0.16 13.48 -11.34
CA PHE A 195 -0.91 14.64 -10.84
C PHE A 195 -0.50 15.95 -11.52
N GLY A 196 0.81 16.20 -11.67
CA GLY A 196 1.35 17.38 -12.35
C GLY A 196 0.91 17.48 -13.83
N SER A 197 0.84 16.34 -14.51
CA SER A 197 0.30 16.27 -15.89
C SER A 197 -1.17 16.66 -15.94
N ALA A 198 -1.97 16.25 -14.97
CA ALA A 198 -3.38 16.66 -14.86
C ALA A 198 -3.53 18.15 -14.56
N ILE A 199 -2.72 18.69 -13.67
CA ILE A 199 -2.69 20.12 -13.36
C ILE A 199 -2.33 20.92 -14.62
N TYR A 200 -1.32 20.49 -15.37
CA TYR A 200 -0.92 21.16 -16.60
C TYR A 200 -2.03 21.20 -17.66
N LEU A 201 -2.83 20.13 -17.77
CA LEU A 201 -3.91 20.04 -18.74
C LEU A 201 -5.19 20.78 -18.30
N PHE A 202 -5.51 20.73 -17.01
CA PHE A 202 -6.78 21.20 -16.47
C PHE A 202 -6.64 22.37 -15.49
N GLY A 203 -5.46 22.73 -15.04
CA GLY A 203 -5.22 23.76 -14.04
C GLY A 203 -4.99 25.17 -14.60
N VAL A 204 -4.82 25.31 -15.93
CA VAL A 204 -4.58 26.61 -16.60
C VAL A 204 -5.89 27.24 -17.06
#